data_0f864819144afd383071f74470ade5ff
#
_entry.id   0f864819144afd383071f74470ade5ff
#
_cell.length_a   1.000
_cell.length_b   1.000
_cell.length_c   1.000
_cell.angle_alpha   90.00
_cell.angle_beta   90.00
_cell.angle_gamma   90.00
#
_symmetry.space_group_name_H-M   'P 1'
#
loop_
_entity.id
_entity.type
_entity.pdbx_description
1 polymer ?
#
loop_
_entity_poly.entity_id
_entity_poly.type
_entity_poly.pdbx_seq_one_letter_code
_entity_poly.pdbx_strand_id
1 'polypeptide(L)'
;MESQPQIRILVLEDDQQYGRVVTRMLESAGMAVTPVDGSSAALSVIEGTERIDLLLADVGMPAGTPHGLSIGKMAQLRRPGLKVLYMSGSDLGEFAMFHGEPKLRKPFTTEELVAAVKAALG
;
A
#
# COMPACT_ATOMS: atom_id res chain seq x y z
N MET A 1 -15.66 7.78 26.44
CA MET A 1 -14.85 8.40 25.41
C MET A 1 -14.72 7.45 24.22
N GLU A 2 -15.06 7.91 23.07
CA GLU A 2 -14.98 7.09 21.86
C GLU A 2 -13.57 7.11 21.32
N SER A 3 -13.05 5.91 21.04
CA SER A 3 -11.76 5.80 20.36
C SER A 3 -12.00 5.89 18.85
N GLN A 4 -11.07 6.49 18.13
CA GLN A 4 -11.09 6.50 16.68
C GLN A 4 -10.92 5.08 16.16
N PRO A 5 -11.61 4.71 15.08
CA PRO A 5 -11.32 3.41 14.45
C PRO A 5 -9.86 3.36 14.04
N GLN A 6 -9.27 2.20 14.24
CA GLN A 6 -7.89 1.97 13.84
C GLN A 6 -7.78 2.02 12.31
N ILE A 7 -6.76 2.71 11.79
CA ILE A 7 -6.49 2.75 10.37
C ILE A 7 -6.08 1.34 9.92
N ARG A 8 -6.68 0.83 8.86
CA ARG A 8 -6.41 -0.51 8.33
C ARG A 8 -5.77 -0.41 6.96
N ILE A 9 -4.60 -1.02 6.85
CA ILE A 9 -3.77 -0.94 5.65
C ILE A 9 -3.53 -2.33 5.08
N LEU A 10 -3.81 -2.48 3.79
CA LEU A 10 -3.43 -3.67 3.03
C LEU A 10 -2.08 -3.35 2.39
N VAL A 11 -1.06 -4.17 2.69
CA VAL A 11 0.28 -3.96 2.16
C VAL A 11 0.57 -5.03 1.11
N LEU A 12 0.84 -4.61 -0.12
CA LEU A 12 1.24 -5.49 -1.21
C LEU A 12 2.72 -5.31 -1.46
N GLU A 13 3.53 -6.29 -1.08
CA GLU A 13 4.97 -6.28 -1.23
C GLU A 13 5.46 -7.72 -1.44
N ASP A 14 6.07 -8.00 -2.59
CA ASP A 14 6.52 -9.34 -2.91
C ASP A 14 7.79 -9.75 -2.15
N ASP A 15 8.59 -8.79 -1.69
CA ASP A 15 9.73 -9.08 -0.82
C ASP A 15 9.22 -9.24 0.61
N GLN A 16 9.19 -10.47 1.09
CA GLN A 16 8.63 -10.77 2.40
C GLN A 16 9.39 -10.09 3.53
N GLN A 17 10.70 -9.95 3.41
CA GLN A 17 11.49 -9.26 4.43
C GLN A 17 11.12 -7.79 4.52
N TYR A 18 11.04 -7.13 3.37
CA TYR A 18 10.66 -5.72 3.34
C TYR A 18 9.22 -5.52 3.79
N GLY A 19 8.34 -6.45 3.40
CA GLY A 19 6.96 -6.42 3.85
C GLY A 19 6.83 -6.49 5.37
N ARG A 20 7.67 -7.31 6.02
CA ARG A 20 7.69 -7.36 7.48
C ARG A 20 8.17 -6.06 8.10
N VAL A 21 9.19 -5.43 7.50
CA VAL A 21 9.68 -4.14 7.97
C VAL A 21 8.58 -3.08 7.88
N VAL A 22 7.93 -2.99 6.73
CA VAL A 22 6.85 -2.04 6.52
C VAL A 22 5.70 -2.28 7.50
N THR A 23 5.34 -3.55 7.69
CA THR A 23 4.28 -3.94 8.63
C THR A 23 4.61 -3.44 10.04
N ARG A 24 5.84 -3.64 10.50
CA ARG A 24 6.27 -3.20 11.83
C ARG A 24 6.23 -1.69 11.95
N MET A 25 6.66 -0.98 10.91
CA MET A 25 6.61 0.48 10.90
C MET A 25 5.18 0.98 11.12
N LEU A 26 4.23 0.42 10.38
CA LEU A 26 2.84 0.84 10.47
C LEU A 26 2.20 0.43 11.79
N GLU A 27 2.50 -0.77 12.25
CA GLU A 27 1.97 -1.24 13.55
C GLU A 27 2.51 -0.42 14.71
N SER A 28 3.76 0.05 14.62
CA SER A 28 4.33 0.90 15.66
C SER A 28 3.62 2.24 15.75
N ALA A 29 2.93 2.64 14.69
CA ALA A 29 2.13 3.85 14.67
C ALA A 29 0.65 3.60 15.02
N GLY A 30 0.33 2.38 15.46
CA GLY A 30 -1.02 2.04 15.88
C GLY A 30 -1.96 1.61 14.76
N MET A 31 -1.44 1.33 13.59
CA MET A 31 -2.26 0.91 12.45
C MET A 31 -2.37 -0.61 12.38
N ALA A 32 -3.49 -1.10 11.88
CA ALA A 32 -3.68 -2.52 11.63
C ALA A 32 -3.23 -2.84 10.21
N VAL A 33 -2.47 -3.92 10.03
CA VAL A 33 -1.87 -4.24 8.74
C VAL A 33 -2.25 -5.66 8.32
N THR A 34 -2.64 -5.79 7.06
CA THR A 34 -2.80 -7.08 6.40
C THR A 34 -1.72 -7.15 5.31
N PRO A 35 -0.64 -7.88 5.54
CA PRO A 35 0.40 -8.00 4.52
C PRO A 35 0.07 -9.13 3.54
N VAL A 36 0.29 -8.87 2.25
CA VAL A 36 0.18 -9.89 1.20
C VAL A 36 1.40 -9.77 0.30
N ASP A 37 1.81 -10.88 -0.27
CA ASP A 37 3.03 -10.92 -1.06
C ASP A 37 2.79 -11.13 -2.57
N GLY A 38 1.55 -11.08 -3.00
CA GLY A 38 1.22 -11.25 -4.40
C GLY A 38 -0.11 -10.63 -4.76
N SER A 39 -0.28 -10.37 -6.05
CA SER A 39 -1.48 -9.70 -6.56
C SER A 39 -2.75 -10.52 -6.34
N SER A 40 -2.67 -11.85 -6.44
CA SER A 40 -3.84 -12.71 -6.22
C SER A 40 -4.37 -12.58 -4.79
N ALA A 41 -3.46 -12.62 -3.82
CA ALA A 41 -3.85 -12.46 -2.41
C ALA A 41 -4.39 -11.06 -2.15
N ALA A 42 -3.78 -10.03 -2.76
CA ALA A 42 -4.26 -8.66 -2.63
C ALA A 42 -5.68 -8.52 -3.16
N LEU A 43 -5.94 -9.06 -4.36
CA LEU A 43 -7.27 -8.99 -4.96
C LEU A 43 -8.32 -9.74 -4.15
N SER A 44 -7.94 -10.87 -3.54
CA SER A 44 -8.87 -11.61 -2.67
C SER A 44 -9.32 -10.76 -1.50
N VAL A 45 -8.42 -10.01 -0.88
CA VAL A 45 -8.77 -9.12 0.23
C VAL A 45 -9.65 -7.98 -0.26
N ILE A 46 -9.28 -7.39 -1.41
CA ILE A 46 -10.03 -6.27 -1.99
C ILE A 46 -11.46 -6.66 -2.34
N GLU A 47 -11.64 -7.89 -2.84
CA GLU A 47 -12.98 -8.40 -3.20
C GLU A 47 -13.78 -8.87 -2.00
N GLY A 48 -13.16 -8.99 -0.85
CA GLY A 48 -13.85 -9.37 0.38
C GLY A 48 -14.60 -8.20 1.00
N THR A 49 -15.08 -8.43 2.23
CA THR A 49 -15.90 -7.44 2.94
C THR A 49 -15.14 -6.74 4.05
N GLU A 50 -13.89 -7.12 4.29
CA GLU A 50 -13.07 -6.54 5.33
C GLU A 50 -12.81 -5.06 5.06
N ARG A 51 -12.88 -4.23 6.09
CA ARG A 51 -12.62 -2.80 5.93
C ARG A 51 -11.14 -2.55 5.67
N ILE A 52 -10.86 -1.78 4.63
CA ILE A 52 -9.51 -1.34 4.29
C ILE A 52 -9.60 0.16 4.04
N ASP A 53 -8.73 0.91 4.69
CA ASP A 53 -8.68 2.37 4.52
C ASP A 53 -7.71 2.77 3.42
N LEU A 54 -6.61 2.01 3.27
CA LEU A 54 -5.57 2.33 2.30
C LEU A 54 -4.88 1.06 1.81
N LEU A 55 -4.59 1.03 0.53
CA LEU A 55 -3.71 0.02 -0.07
C LEU A 55 -2.34 0.65 -0.27
N LEU A 56 -1.32 0.04 0.31
CA LEU A 56 0.07 0.42 0.09
C LEU A 56 0.65 -0.61 -0.88
N ALA A 57 0.94 -0.21 -2.10
CA ALA A 57 1.32 -1.14 -3.16
C ALA A 57 2.71 -0.86 -3.71
N ASP A 58 3.53 -1.91 -3.75
CA ASP A 58 4.84 -1.86 -4.40
C ASP A 58 4.66 -1.93 -5.92
N VAL A 59 5.23 -0.98 -6.65
CA VAL A 59 5.15 -1.00 -8.12
C VAL A 59 6.26 -1.83 -8.75
N GLY A 60 7.29 -2.20 -8.00
CA GLY A 60 8.42 -2.97 -8.50
C GLY A 60 8.19 -4.48 -8.49
N MET A 61 6.99 -4.93 -8.81
CA MET A 61 6.68 -6.36 -8.83
C MET A 61 7.39 -7.06 -9.99
N PRO A 62 7.69 -8.37 -9.85
CA PRO A 62 8.41 -9.10 -10.90
C PRO A 62 7.69 -9.08 -12.24
N ALA A 63 8.45 -9.19 -13.32
CA ALA A 63 7.90 -9.28 -14.66
C ALA A 63 6.98 -10.49 -14.77
N GLY A 64 5.88 -10.35 -15.50
CA GLY A 64 4.91 -11.42 -15.69
C GLY A 64 3.80 -11.44 -14.63
N THR A 65 3.89 -10.60 -13.59
CA THR A 65 2.83 -10.45 -12.61
C THR A 65 2.17 -9.09 -12.80
N PRO A 66 0.89 -8.95 -12.41
CA PRO A 66 0.27 -7.63 -12.46
C PRO A 66 1.05 -6.63 -11.64
N HIS A 67 1.31 -5.50 -12.24
CA HIS A 67 2.08 -4.41 -11.65
C HIS A 67 1.30 -3.76 -10.50
N GLY A 68 2.02 -3.28 -9.48
CA GLY A 68 1.37 -2.65 -8.33
C GLY A 68 0.46 -1.49 -8.72
N LEU A 69 0.85 -0.70 -9.72
CA LEU A 69 0.00 0.39 -10.22
C LEU A 69 -1.32 -0.17 -10.78
N SER A 70 -1.26 -1.27 -11.54
CA SER A 70 -2.46 -1.92 -12.08
C SER A 70 -3.35 -2.45 -10.98
N ILE A 71 -2.77 -3.07 -9.96
CA ILE A 71 -3.53 -3.57 -8.82
C ILE A 71 -4.21 -2.43 -8.08
N GLY A 72 -3.51 -1.30 -7.91
CA GLY A 72 -4.10 -0.12 -7.27
C GLY A 72 -5.29 0.42 -8.03
N LYS A 73 -5.19 0.48 -9.36
CA LYS A 73 -6.31 0.94 -10.19
C LYS A 73 -7.49 -0.03 -10.11
N MET A 74 -7.24 -1.33 -10.16
CA MET A 74 -8.28 -2.34 -10.02
C MET A 74 -8.94 -2.25 -8.64
N ALA A 75 -8.15 -2.04 -7.59
CA ALA A 75 -8.67 -1.92 -6.25
C ALA A 75 -9.64 -0.74 -6.13
N GLN A 76 -9.30 0.38 -6.74
CA GLN A 76 -10.16 1.57 -6.71
C GLN A 76 -11.45 1.36 -7.50
N LEU A 77 -11.40 0.55 -8.56
CA LEU A 77 -12.61 0.19 -9.28
C LEU A 77 -13.54 -0.68 -8.43
N ARG A 78 -12.98 -1.61 -7.66
CA ARG A 78 -13.77 -2.49 -6.79
C ARG A 78 -14.26 -1.80 -5.54
N ARG A 79 -13.47 -0.89 -5.00
CA ARG A 79 -13.79 -0.14 -3.79
C ARG A 79 -13.62 1.36 -4.07
N PRO A 80 -14.64 2.00 -4.64
CA PRO A 80 -14.59 3.44 -4.88
C PRO A 80 -14.36 4.17 -3.56
N GLY A 81 -13.41 5.09 -3.55
CA GLY A 81 -13.03 5.79 -2.34
C GLY A 81 -11.85 5.19 -1.60
N LEU A 82 -11.42 3.99 -1.97
CA LEU A 82 -10.18 3.42 -1.39
C LEU A 82 -9.00 4.29 -1.77
N LYS A 83 -8.19 4.63 -0.79
CA LYS A 83 -6.97 5.38 -1.03
C LYS A 83 -5.84 4.42 -1.37
N VAL A 84 -4.96 4.83 -2.27
CA VAL A 84 -3.81 4.01 -2.66
C VAL A 84 -2.56 4.86 -2.56
N LEU A 85 -1.55 4.29 -1.92
CA LEU A 85 -0.22 4.88 -1.84
C LEU A 85 0.75 3.88 -2.48
N TYR A 86 1.52 4.35 -3.44
CA TYR A 86 2.47 3.49 -4.14
C TYR A 86 3.86 3.63 -3.54
N MET A 87 4.58 2.52 -3.48
CA MET A 87 5.99 2.57 -3.09
C MET A 87 6.83 1.98 -4.21
N SER A 88 8.01 2.54 -4.40
CA SER A 88 8.91 2.15 -5.48
C SER A 88 10.34 2.15 -4.99
N GLY A 89 11.15 1.29 -5.60
CA GLY A 89 12.60 1.32 -5.39
C GLY A 89 13.20 2.61 -5.94
N SER A 90 14.44 2.59 -6.28
CA SER A 90 15.15 3.81 -6.65
C SER A 90 15.08 4.16 -8.14
N ASP A 91 14.41 3.34 -8.93
CA ASP A 91 14.39 3.55 -10.38
C ASP A 91 13.46 4.69 -10.75
N LEU A 92 14.02 5.74 -11.36
CA LEU A 92 13.25 6.90 -11.82
C LEU A 92 12.25 6.52 -12.89
N GLY A 93 12.53 5.47 -13.69
CA GLY A 93 11.61 5.01 -14.73
C GLY A 93 10.29 4.53 -14.17
N GLU A 94 10.29 3.95 -12.98
CA GLU A 94 9.05 3.50 -12.35
C GLU A 94 8.15 4.68 -12.03
N PHE A 95 8.72 5.78 -11.53
CA PHE A 95 7.94 6.97 -11.20
C PHE A 95 7.44 7.71 -12.43
N ALA A 96 8.05 7.49 -13.59
CA ALA A 96 7.60 8.12 -14.83
C ALA A 96 6.20 7.67 -15.23
N MET A 97 5.73 6.53 -14.71
CA MET A 97 4.39 6.02 -14.97
C MET A 97 3.29 6.72 -14.17
N PHE A 98 3.68 7.50 -13.17
CA PHE A 98 2.71 8.15 -12.29
C PHE A 98 2.28 9.50 -12.85
N HIS A 99 1.00 9.81 -12.66
CA HIS A 99 0.39 11.06 -13.11
C HIS A 99 -0.32 11.74 -11.94
N GLY A 100 0.42 11.94 -10.85
CA GLY A 100 -0.11 12.59 -9.67
C GLY A 100 -0.57 11.63 -8.56
N GLU A 101 -0.46 10.34 -8.77
CA GLU A 101 -0.80 9.38 -7.72
C GLU A 101 0.17 9.54 -6.54
N PRO A 102 -0.32 9.38 -5.30
CA PRO A 102 0.55 9.41 -4.14
C PRO A 102 1.60 8.30 -4.21
N LYS A 103 2.85 8.66 -3.95
CA LYS A 103 3.96 7.71 -4.06
C LYS A 103 5.02 7.98 -3.01
N LEU A 104 5.74 6.92 -2.64
CA LEU A 104 6.79 6.99 -1.64
C LEU A 104 7.99 6.18 -2.14
N ARG A 105 9.17 6.77 -2.09
CA ARG A 105 10.39 6.14 -2.60
C ARG A 105 11.10 5.38 -1.50
N LYS A 106 11.47 4.11 -1.78
CA LYS A 106 12.27 3.29 -0.88
C LYS A 106 13.74 3.69 -0.95
N PRO A 107 14.49 3.59 0.11
CA PRO A 107 14.04 3.30 1.47
C PRO A 107 13.44 4.53 2.14
N PHE A 108 12.57 4.31 3.09
CA PHE A 108 11.94 5.41 3.83
C PHE A 108 11.97 5.10 5.33
N THR A 109 11.85 6.14 6.14
CA THR A 109 11.77 6.00 7.58
C THR A 109 10.33 5.73 8.00
N THR A 110 10.14 5.30 9.24
CA THR A 110 8.79 5.14 9.79
C THR A 110 8.04 6.46 9.73
N GLU A 111 8.68 7.57 10.07
CA GLU A 111 8.06 8.90 10.05
C GLU A 111 7.61 9.28 8.65
N GLU A 112 8.44 9.01 7.64
CA GLU A 112 8.11 9.29 6.26
C GLU A 112 6.91 8.45 5.79
N LEU A 113 6.91 7.17 6.13
CA LEU A 113 5.82 6.28 5.76
C LEU A 113 4.51 6.71 6.41
N VAL A 114 4.54 6.97 7.71
CA VAL A 114 3.33 7.37 8.45
C VAL A 114 2.79 8.70 7.93
N ALA A 115 3.68 9.65 7.65
CA ALA A 115 3.27 10.94 7.09
C ALA A 115 2.62 10.77 5.72
N ALA A 116 3.20 9.91 4.86
CA ALA A 116 2.65 9.65 3.53
C ALA A 116 1.27 8.98 3.61
N VAL A 117 1.10 8.04 4.53
CA VAL A 117 -0.19 7.38 4.74
C VAL A 117 -1.25 8.40 5.17
N LYS A 118 -0.92 9.23 6.14
CA LYS A 118 -1.86 10.24 6.64
C LYS A 118 -2.21 11.26 5.56
N ALA A 119 -1.23 11.67 4.76
CA ALA A 119 -1.47 12.58 3.66
C ALA A 119 -2.38 11.96 2.60
N ALA A 120 -2.19 10.67 2.30
CA ALA A 120 -3.03 9.98 1.33
C ALA A 120 -4.46 9.79 1.82
N LEU A 121 -4.64 9.64 3.12
CA LEU A 121 -5.98 9.50 3.70
C LEU A 121 -6.72 10.83 3.79
N GLY A 122 -6.02 11.92 3.81
CA GLY A 122 -6.61 13.26 3.84
C GLY A 122 -6.79 13.88 5.20
#